data_247a83df82e5f1de4d37fd9c086f8a70
#
_entry.id   247a83df82e5f1de4d37fd9c086f8a70
#
_cell.length_a   1.000
_cell.length_b   1.000
_cell.length_c   1.000
_cell.angle_alpha   90.00
_cell.angle_beta   90.00
_cell.angle_gamma   90.00
#
_symmetry.space_group_name_H-M   'P 1'
#
loop_
_entity.id
_entity.type
_entity.pdbx_description
1 polymer ?
#
loop_
_entity_poly.entity_id
_entity_poly.type
_entity_poly.pdbx_seq_one_letter_code
_entity_poly.pdbx_strand_id
1 'polypeptide(L)'
;GYWNEGKQFGDGLMYTLPWSKSTEVLYYNKTFFDNNGIKVPTTWDEMEEVCAAIKAIDPASIPLGYDSEGNWFITMTEQLESPYTSALEPHYLFDNETNREFVKRFRSWYQKGYLTTQTLYGAYTSGLFVAENGTRSYMSIGSSAGATHQRPTKGADGNYPFEVGIATIPQVNPDRPKVISQGPSVCIFNKSNPQEVIASWLFVKYMTTSTDFQAEFSMTSGYVPVLKSVADHPVYKEFVSKANGGDYISALSASVCLSQQEAYYTSPAFNGSSTARSQVQNLLAKSLSAQGNDDEVIDKAFKEAITECEYQN
;
A
#
# COMPACT_ATOMS: atom_id res chain seq x y z
N GLY A 1 6.46 0.05 -15.92
CA GLY A 1 5.50 -0.93 -15.43
C GLY A 1 6.20 -2.19 -14.93
N TYR A 2 5.48 -3.19 -14.49
CA TYR A 2 5.99 -4.42 -13.84
C TYR A 2 7.14 -5.12 -14.56
N TRP A 3 7.19 -5.04 -15.90
CA TRP A 3 8.26 -5.61 -16.70
C TRP A 3 9.64 -5.04 -16.37
N ASN A 4 9.72 -3.75 -16.04
CA ASN A 4 11.00 -3.10 -15.75
C ASN A 4 11.58 -3.51 -14.40
N GLU A 5 10.75 -3.98 -13.47
CA GLU A 5 11.22 -4.48 -12.18
C GLU A 5 12.20 -5.66 -12.34
N GLY A 6 11.93 -6.55 -13.30
CA GLY A 6 12.79 -7.70 -13.57
C GLY A 6 14.16 -7.37 -14.14
N LYS A 7 14.39 -6.12 -14.56
CA LYS A 7 15.64 -5.64 -15.19
C LYS A 7 16.47 -4.73 -14.32
N GLN A 8 16.11 -4.54 -13.06
CA GLN A 8 16.76 -3.57 -12.16
C GLN A 8 18.09 -4.09 -11.55
N PHE A 9 18.72 -5.12 -12.14
CA PHE A 9 19.89 -5.78 -11.55
C PHE A 9 21.23 -5.34 -12.17
N GLY A 10 21.25 -4.26 -12.95
CA GLY A 10 22.46 -3.54 -13.36
C GLY A 10 23.01 -3.95 -14.73
N ASP A 11 22.70 -5.13 -15.25
CA ASP A 11 23.20 -5.65 -16.54
C ASP A 11 22.15 -5.63 -17.68
N GLY A 12 20.95 -5.15 -17.39
CA GLY A 12 19.83 -5.07 -18.34
C GLY A 12 19.15 -6.42 -18.67
N LEU A 13 19.59 -7.50 -18.04
CA LEU A 13 18.96 -8.81 -18.20
C LEU A 13 17.71 -8.95 -17.34
N MET A 14 16.80 -9.85 -17.74
CA MET A 14 15.57 -10.17 -17.03
C MET A 14 15.81 -11.31 -16.04
N TYR A 15 15.80 -11.00 -14.75
CA TYR A 15 16.01 -11.99 -13.69
C TYR A 15 14.73 -12.43 -12.99
N THR A 16 13.70 -11.60 -13.01
CA THR A 16 12.42 -11.92 -12.37
C THR A 16 11.26 -11.60 -13.31
N LEU A 17 10.17 -12.34 -13.17
CA LEU A 17 8.91 -12.06 -13.85
C LEU A 17 7.87 -11.59 -12.82
N PRO A 18 7.04 -10.60 -13.15
CA PRO A 18 5.94 -10.21 -12.27
C PRO A 18 4.98 -11.38 -12.10
N TRP A 19 4.59 -11.66 -10.86
CA TRP A 19 3.73 -12.80 -10.55
C TRP A 19 2.35 -12.34 -10.07
N SER A 20 2.28 -11.72 -8.90
CA SER A 20 1.05 -11.21 -8.31
C SER A 20 1.33 -9.82 -7.77
N LYS A 21 0.64 -8.84 -8.34
CA LYS A 21 0.87 -7.44 -8.01
C LYS A 21 -0.30 -6.87 -7.23
N SER A 22 0.01 -5.97 -6.31
CA SER A 22 -0.96 -5.21 -5.54
C SER A 22 -0.51 -3.75 -5.45
N THR A 23 -1.37 -2.93 -4.93
CA THR A 23 -1.08 -1.52 -4.64
C THR A 23 -1.77 -1.15 -3.34
N GLU A 24 -1.64 0.08 -2.90
CA GLU A 24 -2.43 0.59 -1.80
C GLU A 24 -3.67 1.32 -2.30
N VAL A 25 -4.75 1.19 -1.55
CA VAL A 25 -6.02 1.87 -1.76
C VAL A 25 -6.55 2.39 -0.42
N LEU A 26 -7.41 3.40 -0.49
CA LEU A 26 -8.14 3.93 0.66
C LEU A 26 -9.50 3.22 0.78
N TYR A 27 -9.68 2.45 1.83
CA TYR A 27 -10.98 1.94 2.27
C TYR A 27 -11.62 2.96 3.21
N TYR A 28 -12.92 3.20 3.05
CA TYR A 28 -13.64 4.11 3.94
C TYR A 28 -15.05 3.60 4.24
N ASN A 29 -15.56 3.94 5.41
CA ASN A 29 -16.93 3.63 5.79
C ASN A 29 -17.89 4.56 5.04
N LYS A 30 -18.36 4.08 3.87
CA LYS A 30 -19.21 4.87 2.97
C LYS A 30 -20.50 5.31 3.66
N THR A 31 -21.13 4.43 4.42
CA THR A 31 -22.35 4.76 5.17
C THR A 31 -22.12 5.92 6.14
N PHE A 32 -21.01 5.93 6.88
CA PHE A 32 -20.67 7.03 7.79
C PHE A 32 -20.40 8.33 7.05
N PHE A 33 -19.65 8.25 5.95
CA PHE A 33 -19.33 9.42 5.11
C PHE A 33 -20.59 10.06 4.54
N ASP A 34 -21.48 9.25 3.95
CA ASP A 34 -22.73 9.72 3.34
C ASP A 34 -23.66 10.34 4.41
N ASN A 35 -23.80 9.70 5.58
CA ASN A 35 -24.67 10.17 6.67
C ASN A 35 -24.19 11.50 7.28
N ASN A 36 -22.90 11.80 7.21
CA ASN A 36 -22.31 13.02 7.78
C ASN A 36 -21.89 14.04 6.73
N GLY A 37 -22.15 13.79 5.44
CA GLY A 37 -21.79 14.68 4.34
C GLY A 37 -20.28 14.86 4.18
N ILE A 38 -19.48 13.86 4.58
CA ILE A 38 -18.02 13.88 4.46
C ILE A 38 -17.63 13.45 3.05
N LYS A 39 -16.78 14.23 2.40
CA LYS A 39 -16.22 13.86 1.10
C LYS A 39 -14.99 12.96 1.27
N VAL A 40 -14.80 12.02 0.33
CA VAL A 40 -13.61 11.18 0.30
C VAL A 40 -12.39 12.04 -0.04
N PRO A 41 -11.32 12.01 0.79
CA PRO A 41 -10.15 12.85 0.57
C PRO A 41 -9.34 12.38 -0.64
N THR A 42 -8.93 13.33 -1.47
CA THR A 42 -8.08 13.11 -2.65
C THR A 42 -6.66 13.62 -2.44
N THR A 43 -6.46 14.48 -1.44
CA THR A 43 -5.16 15.00 -1.04
C THR A 43 -4.89 14.72 0.44
N TRP A 44 -3.60 14.79 0.83
CA TRP A 44 -3.22 14.65 2.24
C TRP A 44 -3.72 15.81 3.11
N ASP A 45 -3.94 17.00 2.54
CA ASP A 45 -4.53 18.14 3.25
C ASP A 45 -6.01 17.85 3.55
N GLU A 46 -6.77 17.40 2.55
CA GLU A 46 -8.15 16.96 2.76
C GLU A 46 -8.25 15.78 3.74
N MET A 47 -7.26 14.86 3.73
CA MET A 47 -7.23 13.76 4.69
C MET A 47 -7.11 14.25 6.12
N GLU A 48 -6.31 15.29 6.39
CA GLU A 48 -6.21 15.89 7.73
C GLU A 48 -7.53 16.52 8.17
N GLU A 49 -8.19 17.25 7.26
CA GLU A 49 -9.51 17.86 7.52
C GLU A 49 -10.57 16.78 7.81
N VAL A 50 -10.58 15.69 7.03
CA VAL A 50 -11.51 14.56 7.24
C VAL A 50 -11.24 13.88 8.58
N CYS A 51 -9.97 13.65 8.94
CA CYS A 51 -9.62 13.09 10.25
C CYS A 51 -10.12 13.99 11.40
N ALA A 52 -9.96 15.30 11.27
CA ALA A 52 -10.46 16.26 12.26
C ALA A 52 -11.99 16.23 12.37
N ALA A 53 -12.69 16.17 11.23
CA ALA A 53 -14.15 16.10 11.20
C ALA A 53 -14.67 14.79 11.84
N ILE A 54 -14.07 13.65 11.50
CA ILE A 54 -14.41 12.36 12.11
C ILE A 54 -14.18 12.40 13.63
N LYS A 55 -13.05 12.94 14.07
CA LYS A 55 -12.70 13.05 15.48
C LYS A 55 -13.67 13.95 16.27
N ALA A 56 -14.22 14.97 15.62
CA ALA A 56 -15.25 15.83 16.21
C ALA A 56 -16.59 15.10 16.38
N ILE A 57 -16.94 14.18 15.47
CA ILE A 57 -18.18 13.38 15.51
C ILE A 57 -18.02 12.20 16.49
N ASP A 58 -16.91 11.48 16.40
CA ASP A 58 -16.57 10.34 17.27
C ASP A 58 -15.20 10.54 17.93
N PRO A 59 -15.14 11.23 19.08
CA PRO A 59 -13.88 11.52 19.78
C PRO A 59 -13.11 10.26 20.23
N ALA A 60 -13.78 9.13 20.38
CA ALA A 60 -13.16 7.86 20.77
C ALA A 60 -12.50 7.12 19.60
N SER A 61 -12.80 7.51 18.36
CA SER A 61 -12.25 6.88 17.15
C SER A 61 -10.77 7.19 16.95
N ILE A 62 -10.12 6.37 16.14
CA ILE A 62 -8.86 6.68 15.46
C ILE A 62 -9.20 6.76 13.97
N PRO A 63 -9.43 7.95 13.41
CA PRO A 63 -10.01 8.12 12.07
C PRO A 63 -9.37 7.30 10.97
N LEU A 64 -8.03 7.19 10.95
CA LEU A 64 -7.24 6.53 9.91
C LEU A 64 -6.36 5.40 10.47
N GLY A 65 -6.46 4.20 9.89
CA GLY A 65 -5.46 3.15 10.01
C GLY A 65 -4.56 3.09 8.77
N TYR A 66 -3.26 2.85 8.92
CA TYR A 66 -2.34 2.64 7.81
C TYR A 66 -1.55 1.35 8.00
N ASP A 67 -1.66 0.41 7.06
CA ASP A 67 -1.12 -0.95 7.22
C ASP A 67 0.38 -1.11 6.92
N SER A 68 1.08 -0.10 6.40
CA SER A 68 2.51 -0.22 6.09
C SER A 68 3.23 1.11 6.15
N GLU A 69 3.94 1.33 7.25
CA GLU A 69 4.78 2.53 7.42
C GLU A 69 5.86 2.63 6.34
N GLY A 70 6.44 1.49 5.94
CA GLY A 70 7.46 1.45 4.88
C GLY A 70 6.89 1.88 3.53
N ASN A 71 5.71 1.39 3.14
CA ASN A 71 5.03 1.84 1.93
C ASN A 71 4.67 3.32 2.01
N TRP A 72 4.14 3.75 3.15
CA TRP A 72 3.74 5.14 3.35
C TRP A 72 4.92 6.10 3.20
N PHE A 73 6.03 5.79 3.88
CA PHE A 73 7.26 6.60 3.75
C PHE A 73 7.72 6.69 2.28
N ILE A 74 7.83 5.55 1.60
CA ILE A 74 8.28 5.49 0.20
C ILE A 74 7.30 6.21 -0.73
N THR A 75 5.99 6.03 -0.54
CA THR A 75 4.97 6.73 -1.33
C THR A 75 5.07 8.24 -1.16
N MET A 76 5.28 8.73 0.06
CA MET A 76 5.46 10.15 0.32
C MET A 76 6.71 10.72 -0.37
N THR A 77 7.84 10.00 -0.34
CA THR A 77 9.04 10.44 -1.05
C THR A 77 8.80 10.59 -2.56
N GLU A 78 8.09 9.64 -3.17
CA GLU A 78 7.74 9.71 -4.60
C GLU A 78 6.76 10.84 -4.91
N GLN A 79 5.72 11.02 -4.09
CA GLN A 79 4.74 12.09 -4.29
C GLN A 79 5.34 13.48 -4.11
N LEU A 80 6.33 13.62 -3.22
CA LEU A 80 7.07 14.86 -2.96
C LEU A 80 8.27 15.07 -3.90
N GLU A 81 8.55 14.11 -4.80
CA GLU A 81 9.73 14.09 -5.65
C GLU A 81 11.03 14.22 -4.83
N SER A 82 11.03 13.64 -3.63
CA SER A 82 12.15 13.67 -2.69
C SER A 82 13.01 12.41 -2.80
N PRO A 83 14.33 12.51 -2.71
CA PRO A 83 15.19 11.33 -2.77
C PRO A 83 14.89 10.32 -1.65
N TYR A 84 14.80 9.03 -2.04
CA TYR A 84 14.67 7.91 -1.11
C TYR A 84 15.92 7.02 -1.13
N THR A 85 16.12 6.29 -2.21
CA THR A 85 17.28 5.41 -2.41
C THR A 85 17.78 5.49 -3.85
N SER A 86 19.03 5.05 -4.07
CA SER A 86 19.68 4.97 -5.38
C SER A 86 20.34 3.62 -5.58
N ALA A 87 20.28 3.08 -6.81
CA ALA A 87 21.07 1.91 -7.19
C ALA A 87 22.59 2.19 -7.27
N LEU A 88 22.96 3.46 -7.31
CA LEU A 88 24.35 3.95 -7.31
C LEU A 88 24.67 4.61 -5.97
N GLU A 89 25.94 4.60 -5.55
CA GLU A 89 26.38 5.30 -4.34
C GLU A 89 26.21 6.83 -4.45
N PRO A 90 25.81 7.50 -3.38
CA PRO A 90 25.35 6.94 -2.11
C PRO A 90 23.94 6.30 -2.24
N HIS A 91 23.75 5.10 -1.66
CA HIS A 91 22.50 4.36 -1.81
C HIS A 91 21.34 4.93 -1.00
N TYR A 92 21.60 5.49 0.18
CA TYR A 92 20.60 5.93 1.14
C TYR A 92 20.45 7.45 1.12
N LEU A 93 19.39 7.95 0.50
CA LEU A 93 19.16 9.38 0.27
C LEU A 93 17.99 9.94 1.08
N PHE A 94 17.34 9.10 1.88
CA PHE A 94 16.09 9.45 2.54
C PHE A 94 16.25 10.42 3.72
N ASP A 95 17.47 10.64 4.25
CA ASP A 95 17.70 11.64 5.29
C ASP A 95 17.89 13.03 4.66
N ASN A 96 16.81 13.74 4.47
CA ASN A 96 16.75 15.08 3.93
C ASN A 96 15.59 15.87 4.54
N GLU A 97 15.62 17.18 4.37
CA GLU A 97 14.66 18.10 5.00
C GLU A 97 13.21 17.80 4.60
N THR A 98 12.94 17.57 3.30
CA THR A 98 11.60 17.25 2.81
C THR A 98 11.00 16.02 3.50
N ASN A 99 11.81 14.97 3.66
CA ASN A 99 11.35 13.74 4.30
C ASN A 99 11.17 13.92 5.82
N ARG A 100 11.99 14.73 6.46
CA ARG A 100 11.83 15.07 7.88
C ARG A 100 10.54 15.86 8.13
N GLU A 101 10.18 16.78 7.24
CA GLU A 101 8.97 17.60 7.35
C GLU A 101 7.67 16.76 7.21
N PHE A 102 7.58 15.82 6.26
CA PHE A 102 6.37 15.00 6.20
C PHE A 102 6.26 14.04 7.41
N VAL A 103 7.38 13.52 7.92
CA VAL A 103 7.37 12.70 9.13
C VAL A 103 6.89 13.53 10.34
N LYS A 104 7.34 14.79 10.45
CA LYS A 104 6.87 15.73 11.48
C LYS A 104 5.37 16.00 11.38
N ARG A 105 4.87 16.19 10.17
CA ARG A 105 3.43 16.35 9.92
C ARG A 105 2.64 15.13 10.41
N PHE A 106 3.04 13.93 10.03
CA PHE A 106 2.32 12.71 10.44
C PHE A 106 2.47 12.40 11.92
N ARG A 107 3.59 12.76 12.53
CA ARG A 107 3.73 12.73 13.99
C ARG A 107 2.70 13.61 14.68
N SER A 108 2.47 14.83 14.19
CA SER A 108 1.43 15.71 14.69
C SER A 108 0.03 15.08 14.57
N TRP A 109 -0.27 14.36 13.47
CA TRP A 109 -1.53 13.64 13.33
C TRP A 109 -1.70 12.51 14.36
N TYR A 110 -0.62 11.76 14.60
CA TYR A 110 -0.63 10.73 15.63
C TYR A 110 -0.87 11.32 17.02
N GLN A 111 -0.21 12.41 17.36
CA GLN A 111 -0.40 13.12 18.64
C GLN A 111 -1.82 13.67 18.81
N LYS A 112 -2.48 14.07 17.71
CA LYS A 112 -3.90 14.48 17.69
C LYS A 112 -4.86 13.26 17.78
N GLY A 113 -4.36 12.04 17.73
CA GLY A 113 -5.14 10.81 17.72
C GLY A 113 -5.90 10.58 16.40
N TYR A 114 -5.41 11.13 15.29
CA TYR A 114 -6.03 11.00 13.97
C TYR A 114 -5.70 9.67 13.29
N LEU A 115 -4.57 9.06 13.62
CA LEU A 115 -4.12 7.84 12.97
C LEU A 115 -3.43 6.86 13.91
N THR A 116 -3.39 5.61 13.48
CA THR A 116 -2.46 4.57 13.94
C THR A 116 -1.94 3.77 12.75
N THR A 117 -0.90 2.98 12.99
CA THR A 117 -0.28 2.15 11.97
C THR A 117 -0.24 0.69 12.41
N GLN A 118 0.08 -0.22 11.48
CA GLN A 118 0.18 -1.64 11.77
C GLN A 118 1.16 -1.92 12.92
N THR A 119 2.34 -1.32 12.90
CA THR A 119 3.37 -1.52 13.93
C THR A 119 2.89 -1.00 15.30
N LEU A 120 2.26 0.17 15.34
CA LEU A 120 1.83 0.80 16.59
C LEU A 120 0.57 0.16 17.17
N TYR A 121 -0.31 -0.34 16.32
CA TYR A 121 -1.49 -1.10 16.74
C TYR A 121 -1.16 -2.55 17.09
N GLY A 122 -0.08 -3.10 16.53
CA GLY A 122 0.37 -4.48 16.76
C GLY A 122 -0.36 -5.53 15.92
N ALA A 123 -1.21 -5.11 14.96
CA ALA A 123 -1.94 -5.96 14.02
C ALA A 123 -2.34 -5.14 12.79
N TYR A 124 -2.92 -5.79 11.77
CA TYR A 124 -3.51 -5.07 10.64
C TYR A 124 -4.62 -4.13 11.10
N THR A 125 -4.59 -2.87 10.61
CA THR A 125 -5.54 -1.83 11.00
C THR A 125 -6.97 -2.09 10.48
N SER A 126 -7.12 -3.03 9.54
CA SER A 126 -8.43 -3.54 9.13
C SER A 126 -9.29 -4.00 10.30
N GLY A 127 -8.69 -4.52 11.38
CA GLY A 127 -9.40 -4.88 12.61
C GLY A 127 -10.12 -3.69 13.26
N LEU A 128 -9.52 -2.50 13.24
CA LEU A 128 -10.16 -1.26 13.71
C LEU A 128 -11.24 -0.78 12.72
N PHE A 129 -10.98 -0.94 11.42
CA PHE A 129 -11.90 -0.50 10.38
C PHE A 129 -13.22 -1.27 10.37
N VAL A 130 -13.16 -2.59 10.58
CA VAL A 130 -14.37 -3.43 10.63
C VAL A 130 -15.00 -3.54 12.03
N ALA A 131 -14.42 -2.86 13.05
CA ALA A 131 -14.92 -2.92 14.42
C ALA A 131 -16.32 -2.30 14.53
N GLU A 132 -17.22 -3.01 15.17
CA GLU A 132 -18.59 -2.55 15.43
C GLU A 132 -18.72 -1.84 16.79
N ASN A 133 -17.84 -2.18 17.73
CA ASN A 133 -17.83 -1.68 19.11
C ASN A 133 -16.43 -1.25 19.55
N GLY A 134 -16.36 -0.33 20.48
CA GLY A 134 -15.11 0.18 21.03
C GLY A 134 -14.41 1.18 20.12
N THR A 135 -13.08 1.25 20.23
CA THR A 135 -12.26 2.10 19.36
C THR A 135 -12.29 1.57 17.94
N ARG A 136 -12.61 2.42 16.98
CA ARG A 136 -12.73 2.08 15.56
C ARG A 136 -12.03 3.09 14.68
N SER A 137 -11.74 2.71 13.45
CA SER A 137 -11.37 3.64 12.37
C SER A 137 -12.49 3.73 11.33
N TYR A 138 -12.54 4.85 10.63
CA TYR A 138 -13.51 5.08 9.55
C TYR A 138 -12.84 5.09 8.17
N MET A 139 -11.51 5.08 8.17
CA MET A 139 -10.66 4.96 6.99
C MET A 139 -9.52 3.99 7.28
N SER A 140 -9.11 3.24 6.26
CA SER A 140 -7.96 2.33 6.30
C SER A 140 -7.22 2.40 4.98
N ILE A 141 -5.92 2.66 5.00
CA ILE A 141 -5.06 2.51 3.82
C ILE A 141 -4.31 1.18 3.95
N GLY A 142 -4.45 0.35 2.95
CA GLY A 142 -3.83 -0.96 2.93
C GLY A 142 -3.80 -1.58 1.54
N SER A 143 -3.28 -2.80 1.47
CA SER A 143 -3.14 -3.52 0.21
C SER A 143 -4.48 -3.79 -0.47
N SER A 144 -4.53 -3.59 -1.78
CA SER A 144 -5.67 -3.98 -2.62
C SER A 144 -5.99 -5.48 -2.53
N ALA A 145 -4.97 -6.32 -2.30
CA ALA A 145 -5.14 -7.76 -2.09
C ALA A 145 -5.82 -8.11 -0.75
N GLY A 146 -5.87 -7.16 0.19
CA GLY A 146 -6.54 -7.30 1.48
C GLY A 146 -8.02 -6.91 1.50
N ALA A 147 -8.64 -6.60 0.37
CA ALA A 147 -9.98 -6.03 0.30
C ALA A 147 -11.04 -6.81 1.09
N THR A 148 -10.99 -8.14 1.09
CA THR A 148 -11.94 -8.98 1.83
C THR A 148 -11.84 -8.81 3.35
N HIS A 149 -10.68 -8.44 3.88
CA HIS A 149 -10.46 -8.16 5.30
C HIS A 149 -10.92 -6.75 5.71
N GLN A 150 -11.19 -5.90 4.73
CA GLN A 150 -11.70 -4.54 4.93
C GLN A 150 -13.23 -4.47 4.86
N ARG A 151 -13.92 -5.61 4.85
CA ARG A 151 -15.37 -5.68 4.86
C ARG A 151 -15.86 -6.31 6.18
N PRO A 152 -16.78 -5.66 6.90
CA PRO A 152 -17.34 -6.22 8.12
C PRO A 152 -18.12 -7.52 7.83
N THR A 153 -18.34 -8.32 8.85
CA THR A 153 -19.19 -9.52 8.76
C THR A 153 -20.65 -9.11 8.68
N LYS A 154 -21.46 -9.85 7.91
CA LYS A 154 -22.91 -9.64 7.90
C LYS A 154 -23.51 -9.95 9.27
N GLY A 155 -24.41 -9.09 9.70
CA GLY A 155 -25.19 -9.29 10.91
C GLY A 155 -26.18 -10.46 10.78
N ALA A 156 -26.88 -10.77 11.87
CA ALA A 156 -27.90 -11.84 11.90
C ALA A 156 -29.07 -11.59 10.94
N ASP A 157 -29.31 -10.34 10.54
CA ASP A 157 -30.29 -9.92 9.55
C ASP A 157 -29.84 -10.12 8.09
N GLY A 158 -28.61 -10.61 7.88
CA GLY A 158 -28.00 -10.81 6.56
C GLY A 158 -27.43 -9.56 5.91
N ASN A 159 -27.48 -8.40 6.58
CA ASN A 159 -26.96 -7.12 6.09
C ASN A 159 -25.57 -6.83 6.65
N TYR A 160 -24.77 -6.05 5.90
CA TYR A 160 -23.55 -5.48 6.44
C TYR A 160 -23.87 -4.31 7.36
N PRO A 161 -23.16 -4.13 8.51
CA PRO A 161 -23.37 -3.00 9.41
C PRO A 161 -23.08 -1.65 8.76
N PHE A 162 -22.23 -1.63 7.74
CA PHE A 162 -21.98 -0.47 6.88
C PHE A 162 -21.49 -0.88 5.49
N GLU A 163 -21.66 -0.01 4.52
CA GLU A 163 -21.12 -0.14 3.17
C GLU A 163 -19.67 0.35 3.14
N VAL A 164 -18.78 -0.42 2.51
CA VAL A 164 -17.37 -0.05 2.31
C VAL A 164 -17.23 0.60 0.94
N GLY A 165 -16.66 1.79 0.91
CA GLY A 165 -16.15 2.41 -0.30
C GLY A 165 -14.65 2.19 -0.44
N ILE A 166 -14.16 2.18 -1.68
CA ILE A 166 -12.73 2.13 -2.00
C ILE A 166 -12.41 3.29 -2.92
N ALA A 167 -11.32 3.98 -2.65
CA ALA A 167 -10.81 5.08 -3.45
C ALA A 167 -9.29 4.95 -3.65
N THR A 168 -8.73 5.76 -4.53
CA THR A 168 -7.28 5.94 -4.63
C THR A 168 -6.74 6.54 -3.33
N ILE A 169 -5.48 6.30 -3.02
CA ILE A 169 -4.85 6.95 -1.85
C ILE A 169 -4.72 8.46 -2.09
N PRO A 170 -4.73 9.29 -1.03
CA PRO A 170 -4.49 10.72 -1.15
C PRO A 170 -3.17 11.05 -1.83
N GLN A 171 -3.13 12.16 -2.55
CA GLN A 171 -1.97 12.63 -3.30
C GLN A 171 -1.47 13.97 -2.77
N VAL A 172 -0.17 14.22 -2.89
CA VAL A 172 0.41 15.57 -2.74
C VAL A 172 -0.02 16.44 -3.92
N ASN A 173 0.05 15.88 -5.13
CA ASN A 173 -0.40 16.53 -6.35
C ASN A 173 -1.27 15.57 -7.17
N PRO A 174 -2.61 15.76 -7.21
CA PRO A 174 -3.52 14.92 -7.97
C PRO A 174 -3.26 14.87 -9.48
N ASP A 175 -2.63 15.91 -10.06
CA ASP A 175 -2.29 15.94 -11.49
C ASP A 175 -1.08 15.05 -11.82
N ARG A 176 -0.28 14.66 -10.83
CA ARG A 176 0.87 13.78 -10.97
C ARG A 176 0.82 12.65 -9.92
N PRO A 177 -0.22 11.81 -9.98
CA PRO A 177 -0.43 10.81 -8.96
C PRO A 177 0.68 9.77 -8.91
N LYS A 178 1.01 9.33 -7.68
CA LYS A 178 1.96 8.26 -7.41
C LYS A 178 1.40 7.32 -6.36
N VAL A 179 1.48 6.03 -6.64
CA VAL A 179 1.12 4.98 -5.69
C VAL A 179 2.05 3.79 -5.85
N ILE A 180 2.45 3.19 -4.74
CA ILE A 180 3.38 2.08 -4.75
C ILE A 180 2.78 0.86 -5.47
N SER A 181 3.57 0.29 -6.40
CA SER A 181 3.37 -1.07 -6.90
C SER A 181 4.13 -2.03 -5.99
N GLN A 182 3.44 -3.02 -5.49
CA GLN A 182 3.98 -4.04 -4.58
C GLN A 182 3.56 -5.43 -5.01
N GLY A 183 3.97 -6.43 -4.25
CA GLY A 183 3.69 -7.83 -4.53
C GLY A 183 4.86 -8.54 -5.21
N PRO A 184 4.90 -9.87 -5.08
CA PRO A 184 6.07 -10.66 -5.47
C PRO A 184 6.25 -10.74 -6.99
N SER A 185 7.52 -10.83 -7.35
CA SER A 185 7.98 -11.36 -8.62
C SER A 185 8.59 -12.74 -8.39
N VAL A 186 8.69 -13.55 -9.44
CA VAL A 186 9.21 -14.93 -9.38
C VAL A 186 10.50 -15.04 -10.18
N CYS A 187 11.47 -15.77 -9.63
CA CYS A 187 12.71 -16.15 -10.32
C CYS A 187 12.94 -17.65 -10.22
N ILE A 188 13.83 -18.15 -11.07
CA ILE A 188 14.26 -19.55 -11.07
C ILE A 188 15.75 -19.59 -10.80
N PHE A 189 16.14 -20.26 -9.71
CA PHE A 189 17.54 -20.49 -9.42
C PHE A 189 18.11 -21.57 -10.32
N ASN A 190 19.36 -21.37 -10.74
CA ASN A 190 20.08 -22.41 -11.49
C ASN A 190 20.28 -23.66 -10.60
N LYS A 191 20.09 -24.82 -11.19
CA LYS A 191 20.28 -26.13 -10.55
C LYS A 191 21.11 -27.03 -11.43
N SER A 192 21.77 -28.04 -10.82
CA SER A 192 22.56 -29.05 -11.52
C SER A 192 21.73 -29.95 -12.43
N ASN A 193 20.42 -30.12 -12.15
CA ASN A 193 19.51 -30.89 -12.97
C ASN A 193 18.77 -29.97 -13.97
N PRO A 194 19.10 -30.03 -15.28
CA PRO A 194 18.44 -29.17 -16.28
C PRO A 194 16.95 -29.46 -16.44
N GLN A 195 16.48 -30.65 -16.15
CA GLN A 195 15.06 -31.01 -16.25
C GLN A 195 14.23 -30.32 -15.19
N GLU A 196 14.77 -30.13 -13.96
CA GLU A 196 14.12 -29.36 -12.92
C GLU A 196 14.00 -27.87 -13.32
N VAL A 197 15.04 -27.33 -13.96
CA VAL A 197 15.01 -25.93 -14.43
C VAL A 197 13.95 -25.75 -15.52
N ILE A 198 13.88 -26.69 -16.47
CA ILE A 198 12.86 -26.66 -17.54
C ILE A 198 11.45 -26.79 -16.97
N ALA A 199 11.23 -27.74 -16.04
CA ALA A 199 9.94 -27.93 -15.41
C ALA A 199 9.49 -26.67 -14.65
N SER A 200 10.42 -26.06 -13.89
CA SER A 200 10.19 -24.79 -13.19
C SER A 200 9.84 -23.67 -14.17
N TRP A 201 10.55 -23.59 -15.29
CA TRP A 201 10.27 -22.60 -16.33
C TRP A 201 8.88 -22.79 -16.95
N LEU A 202 8.49 -24.00 -17.28
CA LEU A 202 7.16 -24.28 -17.84
C LEU A 202 6.05 -23.87 -16.87
N PHE A 203 6.23 -24.14 -15.58
CA PHE A 203 5.29 -23.74 -14.54
C PHE A 203 5.23 -22.20 -14.41
N VAL A 204 6.37 -21.53 -14.26
CA VAL A 204 6.44 -20.06 -14.17
C VAL A 204 5.85 -19.41 -15.43
N LYS A 205 6.20 -19.93 -16.60
CA LYS A 205 5.65 -19.45 -17.88
C LYS A 205 4.12 -19.54 -17.87
N TYR A 206 3.55 -20.67 -17.49
CA TYR A 206 2.10 -20.84 -17.42
C TYR A 206 1.46 -19.79 -16.49
N MET A 207 1.94 -19.67 -15.26
CA MET A 207 1.41 -18.73 -14.28
C MET A 207 1.47 -17.27 -14.73
N THR A 208 2.52 -16.88 -15.45
CA THR A 208 2.77 -15.47 -15.80
C THR A 208 2.27 -15.09 -17.20
N THR A 209 1.92 -16.06 -18.07
CA THR A 209 1.51 -15.80 -19.46
C THR A 209 0.13 -16.34 -19.83
N SER A 210 -0.51 -17.17 -18.99
CA SER A 210 -1.87 -17.64 -19.23
C SER A 210 -2.87 -16.55 -18.82
N THR A 211 -3.62 -16.03 -19.80
CA THR A 211 -4.65 -15.02 -19.54
C THR A 211 -5.78 -15.57 -18.68
N ASP A 212 -6.22 -16.82 -18.95
CA ASP A 212 -7.27 -17.48 -18.16
C ASP A 212 -6.86 -17.65 -16.70
N PHE A 213 -5.64 -18.20 -16.48
CA PHE A 213 -5.11 -18.36 -15.14
C PHE A 213 -4.98 -17.04 -14.38
N GLN A 214 -4.42 -16.01 -15.03
CA GLN A 214 -4.26 -14.67 -14.41
C GLN A 214 -5.62 -14.02 -14.11
N ALA A 215 -6.62 -14.20 -14.95
CA ALA A 215 -7.98 -13.72 -14.69
C ALA A 215 -8.57 -14.40 -13.44
N GLU A 216 -8.57 -15.74 -13.38
CA GLU A 216 -9.10 -16.50 -12.25
C GLU A 216 -8.34 -16.21 -10.96
N PHE A 217 -7.00 -16.20 -11.01
CA PHE A 217 -6.15 -15.90 -9.87
C PHE A 217 -6.41 -14.48 -9.31
N SER A 218 -6.53 -13.47 -10.16
CA SER A 218 -6.79 -12.10 -9.73
C SER A 218 -8.17 -11.94 -9.08
N MET A 219 -9.21 -12.57 -9.63
CA MET A 219 -10.56 -12.54 -9.06
C MET A 219 -10.65 -13.20 -7.67
N THR A 220 -9.88 -14.27 -7.45
CA THR A 220 -9.92 -15.04 -6.20
C THR A 220 -8.97 -14.52 -5.13
N SER A 221 -7.81 -13.98 -5.53
CA SER A 221 -6.75 -13.54 -4.61
C SER A 221 -6.79 -12.05 -4.28
N GLY A 222 -7.48 -11.24 -5.08
CA GLY A 222 -7.45 -9.78 -4.97
C GLY A 222 -6.17 -9.11 -5.50
N TYR A 223 -5.23 -9.87 -6.07
CA TYR A 223 -4.07 -9.30 -6.74
C TYR A 223 -4.43 -8.72 -8.11
N VAL A 224 -3.70 -7.68 -8.51
CA VAL A 224 -3.82 -7.08 -9.84
C VAL A 224 -3.19 -8.01 -10.88
N PRO A 225 -3.85 -8.29 -12.01
CA PRO A 225 -3.28 -9.13 -13.05
C PRO A 225 -2.04 -8.49 -13.66
N VAL A 226 -1.04 -9.32 -14.01
CA VAL A 226 0.22 -8.85 -14.59
C VAL A 226 0.22 -8.81 -16.11
N LEU A 227 -0.82 -9.34 -16.74
CA LEU A 227 -1.04 -9.32 -18.19
C LEU A 227 -2.08 -8.29 -18.59
N LYS A 228 -1.76 -7.43 -19.55
CA LYS A 228 -2.72 -6.47 -20.09
C LYS A 228 -3.94 -7.13 -20.73
N SER A 229 -3.76 -8.32 -21.35
CA SER A 229 -4.83 -9.09 -21.98
C SER A 229 -5.95 -9.50 -21.02
N VAL A 230 -5.67 -9.57 -19.71
CA VAL A 230 -6.69 -9.93 -18.69
C VAL A 230 -7.77 -8.85 -18.60
N ALA A 231 -7.44 -7.59 -18.79
CA ALA A 231 -8.42 -6.51 -18.78
C ALA A 231 -9.51 -6.70 -19.87
N ASP A 232 -9.17 -7.40 -20.98
CA ASP A 232 -10.08 -7.72 -22.07
C ASP A 232 -10.73 -9.11 -21.94
N HIS A 233 -10.34 -9.91 -20.95
CA HIS A 233 -10.90 -11.24 -20.74
C HIS A 233 -12.39 -11.15 -20.31
N PRO A 234 -13.32 -11.86 -20.98
CA PRO A 234 -14.74 -11.71 -20.75
C PRO A 234 -15.17 -11.91 -19.30
N VAL A 235 -14.65 -12.97 -18.65
CA VAL A 235 -14.99 -13.27 -17.25
C VAL A 235 -14.45 -12.21 -16.29
N TYR A 236 -13.25 -11.66 -16.55
CA TYR A 236 -12.68 -10.59 -15.73
C TYR A 236 -13.45 -9.26 -15.91
N LYS A 237 -13.85 -8.94 -17.15
CA LYS A 237 -14.75 -7.77 -17.42
C LYS A 237 -16.06 -7.90 -16.67
N GLU A 238 -16.70 -9.08 -16.73
CA GLU A 238 -17.93 -9.35 -15.96
C GLU A 238 -17.71 -9.18 -14.46
N PHE A 239 -16.59 -9.70 -13.92
CA PHE A 239 -16.24 -9.53 -12.52
C PHE A 239 -16.11 -8.04 -12.14
N VAL A 240 -15.32 -7.28 -12.89
CA VAL A 240 -15.10 -5.83 -12.62
C VAL A 240 -16.41 -5.03 -12.76
N SER A 241 -17.31 -5.43 -13.67
CA SER A 241 -18.61 -4.75 -13.82
C SER A 241 -19.50 -4.83 -12.56
N LYS A 242 -19.23 -5.78 -11.67
CA LYS A 242 -19.93 -5.94 -10.38
C LYS A 242 -19.43 -4.98 -9.29
N ALA A 243 -18.46 -4.11 -9.58
CA ALA A 243 -17.86 -3.19 -8.61
C ALA A 243 -18.86 -2.28 -7.89
N ASN A 244 -20.00 -1.96 -8.52
CA ASN A 244 -21.05 -1.12 -7.94
C ASN A 244 -22.07 -1.89 -7.08
N GLY A 245 -21.93 -3.21 -6.94
CA GLY A 245 -22.79 -4.04 -6.09
C GLY A 245 -22.11 -4.29 -4.74
N GLY A 246 -22.73 -3.88 -3.64
CA GLY A 246 -22.16 -3.92 -2.29
C GLY A 246 -21.56 -5.26 -1.81
N ASP A 247 -21.91 -6.37 -2.47
CA ASP A 247 -21.36 -7.70 -2.16
C ASP A 247 -19.99 -8.00 -2.82
N TYR A 248 -19.51 -7.14 -3.71
CA TYR A 248 -18.32 -7.40 -4.54
C TYR A 248 -17.14 -6.49 -4.23
N ILE A 249 -16.70 -6.46 -2.96
CA ILE A 249 -15.58 -5.61 -2.54
C ILE A 249 -14.28 -5.87 -3.35
N SER A 250 -14.02 -7.13 -3.74
CA SER A 250 -12.86 -7.47 -4.57
C SER A 250 -12.96 -6.91 -5.98
N ALA A 251 -14.17 -6.86 -6.56
CA ALA A 251 -14.41 -6.24 -7.86
C ALA A 251 -14.24 -4.71 -7.79
N LEU A 252 -14.71 -4.09 -6.71
CA LEU A 252 -14.51 -2.65 -6.46
C LEU A 252 -13.01 -2.33 -6.31
N SER A 253 -12.27 -3.13 -5.53
CA SER A 253 -10.81 -3.00 -5.40
C SER A 253 -10.11 -3.13 -6.76
N ALA A 254 -10.46 -4.14 -7.56
CA ALA A 254 -9.91 -4.33 -8.90
C ALA A 254 -10.19 -3.13 -9.81
N SER A 255 -11.40 -2.57 -9.78
CA SER A 255 -11.77 -1.39 -10.55
C SER A 255 -10.91 -0.17 -10.18
N VAL A 256 -10.71 0.09 -8.88
CA VAL A 256 -9.85 1.19 -8.41
C VAL A 256 -8.40 0.96 -8.80
N CYS A 257 -7.87 -0.27 -8.65
CA CYS A 257 -6.51 -0.60 -9.08
C CYS A 257 -6.29 -0.36 -10.58
N LEU A 258 -7.26 -0.72 -11.42
CA LEU A 258 -7.19 -0.45 -12.85
C LEU A 258 -7.16 1.04 -13.16
N SER A 259 -7.92 1.86 -12.43
CA SER A 259 -7.99 3.31 -12.64
C SER A 259 -6.69 4.04 -12.30
N GLN A 260 -5.86 3.47 -11.40
CA GLN A 260 -4.60 4.11 -10.96
C GLN A 260 -3.32 3.47 -11.54
N GLN A 261 -3.44 2.60 -12.56
CA GLN A 261 -2.27 1.88 -13.12
C GLN A 261 -1.14 2.80 -13.63
N GLU A 262 -1.48 3.95 -14.19
CA GLU A 262 -0.50 4.91 -14.68
C GLU A 262 0.28 5.61 -13.55
N ALA A 263 -0.23 5.56 -12.34
CA ALA A 263 0.41 6.11 -11.14
C ALA A 263 1.41 5.14 -10.47
N TYR A 264 1.49 3.89 -10.92
CA TYR A 264 2.33 2.87 -10.29
C TYR A 264 3.81 3.15 -10.45
N TYR A 265 4.53 3.07 -9.34
CA TYR A 265 5.98 3.12 -9.31
C TYR A 265 6.56 2.00 -8.41
N THR A 266 7.85 1.75 -8.57
CA THR A 266 8.64 0.83 -7.74
C THR A 266 9.96 1.48 -7.38
N SER A 267 10.40 1.26 -6.13
CA SER A 267 11.72 1.72 -5.69
C SER A 267 12.84 0.97 -6.42
N PRO A 268 14.04 1.57 -6.57
CA PRO A 268 15.20 0.89 -7.12
C PRO A 268 15.56 -0.38 -6.35
N ALA A 269 15.96 -1.43 -7.08
CA ALA A 269 16.49 -2.65 -6.49
C ALA A 269 18.03 -2.62 -6.48
N PHE A 270 18.60 -2.83 -5.30
CA PHE A 270 20.06 -2.94 -5.08
C PHE A 270 20.31 -3.76 -3.80
N ASN A 271 21.56 -4.15 -3.57
CA ASN A 271 21.91 -4.81 -2.31
C ASN A 271 21.73 -3.81 -1.15
N GLY A 272 20.83 -4.10 -0.22
CA GLY A 272 20.43 -3.18 0.87
C GLY A 272 19.06 -2.52 0.69
N SER A 273 18.38 -2.66 -0.46
CA SER A 273 17.06 -2.04 -0.67
C SER A 273 15.99 -2.54 0.31
N SER A 274 16.03 -3.82 0.70
CA SER A 274 15.12 -4.37 1.71
C SER A 274 15.43 -3.86 3.12
N THR A 275 16.72 -3.67 3.42
CA THR A 275 17.17 -3.03 4.68
C THR A 275 16.66 -1.60 4.75
N ALA A 276 16.86 -0.80 3.71
CA ALA A 276 16.35 0.57 3.65
C ALA A 276 14.84 0.62 3.92
N ARG A 277 14.06 -0.27 3.28
CA ARG A 277 12.62 -0.37 3.49
C ARG A 277 12.26 -0.65 4.95
N SER A 278 12.93 -1.61 5.57
CA SER A 278 12.71 -1.95 6.99
C SER A 278 13.09 -0.80 7.91
N GLN A 279 14.18 -0.10 7.60
CA GLN A 279 14.63 1.02 8.42
C GLN A 279 13.71 2.24 8.32
N VAL A 280 13.18 2.59 7.16
CA VAL A 280 12.20 3.69 7.07
C VAL A 280 10.85 3.32 7.70
N GLN A 281 10.46 2.04 7.71
CA GLN A 281 9.32 1.56 8.49
C GLN A 281 9.53 1.81 9.98
N ASN A 282 10.67 1.37 10.52
CA ASN A 282 11.03 1.57 11.93
C ASN A 282 11.16 3.06 12.28
N LEU A 283 11.78 3.84 11.40
CA LEU A 283 11.93 5.29 11.53
C LEU A 283 10.56 5.96 11.69
N LEU A 284 9.62 5.66 10.80
CA LEU A 284 8.29 6.27 10.85
C LEU A 284 7.56 5.86 12.13
N ALA A 285 7.50 4.56 12.47
CA ALA A 285 6.83 4.08 13.68
C ALA A 285 7.42 4.71 14.96
N LYS A 286 8.75 4.77 15.07
CA LYS A 286 9.45 5.43 16.19
C LYS A 286 9.14 6.93 16.26
N SER A 287 9.21 7.61 15.10
CA SER A 287 8.94 9.05 15.03
C SER A 287 7.52 9.39 15.45
N LEU A 288 6.53 8.57 15.10
CA LEU A 288 5.13 8.79 15.48
C LEU A 288 4.93 8.65 16.99
N SER A 289 5.50 7.64 17.64
CA SER A 289 5.13 7.21 18.99
C SER A 289 6.08 7.67 20.11
N ALA A 290 7.35 8.02 19.80
CA ALA A 290 8.32 8.41 20.81
C ALA A 290 7.92 9.69 21.54
N GLN A 291 8.20 9.75 22.84
CA GLN A 291 8.03 10.95 23.65
C GLN A 291 9.23 11.87 23.49
N GLY A 292 8.98 13.19 23.53
CA GLY A 292 10.03 14.20 23.49
C GLY A 292 9.78 15.31 22.48
N ASN A 293 10.79 16.17 22.31
CA ASN A 293 10.75 17.24 21.34
C ASN A 293 10.75 16.66 19.92
N ASP A 294 9.90 17.18 19.04
CA ASP A 294 9.68 16.63 17.71
C ASP A 294 10.95 16.60 16.86
N ASP A 295 11.73 17.68 16.86
CA ASP A 295 12.95 17.77 16.05
C ASP A 295 14.04 16.79 16.55
N GLU A 296 14.17 16.64 17.88
CA GLU A 296 15.12 15.68 18.48
C GLU A 296 14.72 14.23 18.19
N VAL A 297 13.43 13.91 18.30
CA VAL A 297 12.89 12.58 18.02
C VAL A 297 13.10 12.21 16.56
N ILE A 298 12.79 13.11 15.65
CA ILE A 298 12.94 12.90 14.21
C ILE A 298 14.42 12.79 13.83
N ASP A 299 15.27 13.72 14.30
CA ASP A 299 16.71 13.68 14.03
C ASP A 299 17.34 12.36 14.48
N LYS A 300 16.99 11.91 15.67
CA LYS A 300 17.48 10.62 16.19
C LYS A 300 17.00 9.46 15.33
N ALA A 301 15.73 9.42 14.95
CA ALA A 301 15.15 8.32 14.16
C ALA A 301 15.78 8.21 12.76
N PHE A 302 16.03 9.34 12.10
CA PHE A 302 16.70 9.37 10.79
C PHE A 302 18.16 8.92 10.89
N LYS A 303 18.93 9.42 11.86
CA LYS A 303 20.33 9.02 12.09
C LYS A 303 20.48 7.54 12.39
N GLU A 304 19.61 6.99 13.26
CA GLU A 304 19.59 5.56 13.55
C GLU A 304 19.30 4.74 12.29
N ALA A 305 18.32 5.13 11.49
CA ALA A 305 17.97 4.42 10.27
C ALA A 305 19.09 4.39 9.23
N ILE A 306 19.78 5.50 9.00
CA ILE A 306 20.95 5.57 8.11
C ILE A 306 22.08 4.68 8.64
N THR A 307 22.43 4.81 9.93
CA THR A 307 23.49 4.02 10.55
C THR A 307 23.25 2.51 10.40
N GLU A 308 22.02 2.06 10.63
CA GLU A 308 21.64 0.65 10.45
C GLU A 308 21.71 0.19 8.99
N CYS A 309 21.34 1.05 8.05
CA CYS A 309 21.49 0.76 6.62
C CYS A 309 22.96 0.58 6.21
N GLU A 310 23.85 1.45 6.71
CA GLU A 310 25.28 1.40 6.41
C GLU A 310 25.98 0.21 7.09
N TYR A 311 25.54 -0.17 8.28
CA TYR A 311 26.14 -1.27 9.04
C TYR A 311 25.84 -2.65 8.45
N GLN A 312 24.68 -2.83 7.81
CA GLN A 312 24.22 -4.13 7.28
C GLN A 312 24.67 -4.38 5.83
N ASN A 313 25.37 -3.47 5.20
CA ASN A 313 25.94 -3.56 3.85
C ASN A 313 27.45 -3.42 3.87
#